data_35480ac1a01b4ba019ead843b0d61349
#
_entry.id   35480ac1a01b4ba019ead843b0d61349
#
_cell.length_a   1.000
_cell.length_b   1.000
_cell.length_c   1.000
_cell.angle_alpha   90.00
_cell.angle_beta   90.00
_cell.angle_gamma   90.00
#
_symmetry.space_group_name_H-M   'P 1'
#
loop_
_entity.id
_entity.type
_entity.pdbx_description
1 polymer ?
#
loop_
_entity_poly.entity_id
_entity_poly.type
_entity_poly.pdbx_seq_one_letter_code
_entity_poly.pdbx_strand_id
1 'polypeptide(L)'
;MDYEKLYKAYYLQVYSYTISLAKNREIAEEITQNTFYKAVSTTSQFKGKSDELTWLCSIAKNLYHDEMRSRQRVADVSEINDLPSNENVENSVADSDMAFLIHLVLHRLEEPYKEVFQLRVFGELSFSQIAAIFGKTESWARVTYHRAKLKIQERMDEKHE
;
A
#
# COMPACT_ATOMS: atom_id res chain seq x y z
N MET A 1 5.20 -23.66 -4.16
CA MET A 1 5.71 -22.29 -3.88
C MET A 1 6.38 -22.30 -2.51
N ASP A 2 7.65 -21.97 -2.49
CA ASP A 2 8.45 -22.00 -1.27
C ASP A 2 8.30 -20.66 -0.53
N TYR A 3 7.82 -20.70 0.71
CA TYR A 3 7.62 -19.53 1.55
C TYR A 3 8.91 -18.72 1.71
N GLU A 4 10.02 -19.39 2.01
CA GLU A 4 11.28 -18.71 2.25
C GLU A 4 11.79 -17.97 1.02
N LYS A 5 11.70 -18.59 -0.15
CA LYS A 5 12.08 -17.95 -1.41
C LYS A 5 11.21 -16.75 -1.71
N LEU A 6 9.90 -16.90 -1.55
CA LEU A 6 8.94 -15.85 -1.80
C LEU A 6 9.16 -14.67 -0.85
N TYR A 7 9.37 -14.98 0.42
CA TYR A 7 9.62 -13.98 1.45
C TYR A 7 10.90 -13.20 1.17
N LYS A 8 12.00 -13.88 0.90
CA LYS A 8 13.28 -13.22 0.60
C LYS A 8 13.22 -12.35 -0.65
N ALA A 9 12.48 -12.81 -1.68
CA ALA A 9 12.41 -12.10 -2.94
C ALA A 9 11.60 -10.81 -2.84
N TYR A 10 10.51 -10.80 -2.07
CA TYR A 10 9.51 -9.73 -2.17
C TYR A 10 9.16 -9.05 -0.85
N TYR A 11 9.79 -9.43 0.26
CA TYR A 11 9.43 -8.86 1.57
C TYR A 11 9.53 -7.34 1.58
N LEU A 12 10.63 -6.78 1.07
CA LEU A 12 10.85 -5.34 1.10
C LEU A 12 9.78 -4.57 0.34
N GLN A 13 9.42 -5.05 -0.85
CA GLN A 13 8.41 -4.39 -1.67
C GLN A 13 7.03 -4.47 -1.02
N VAL A 14 6.66 -5.65 -0.53
CA VAL A 14 5.36 -5.83 0.13
C VAL A 14 5.28 -5.00 1.41
N TYR A 15 6.33 -5.04 2.23
CA TYR A 15 6.37 -4.27 3.47
C TYR A 15 6.31 -2.76 3.20
N SER A 16 7.09 -2.30 2.23
CA SER A 16 7.10 -0.89 1.83
C SER A 16 5.70 -0.43 1.39
N TYR A 17 5.03 -1.26 0.62
CA TYR A 17 3.66 -0.98 0.19
C TYR A 17 2.70 -0.97 1.37
N THR A 18 2.74 -1.98 2.25
CA THR A 18 1.83 -2.05 3.40
C THR A 18 2.04 -0.90 4.37
N ILE A 19 3.27 -0.46 4.58
CA ILE A 19 3.54 0.69 5.46
C ILE A 19 2.98 1.98 4.86
N SER A 20 3.01 2.11 3.54
CA SER A 20 2.41 3.28 2.87
C SER A 20 0.89 3.30 3.02
N LEU A 21 0.26 2.12 3.10
CA LEU A 21 -1.18 2.00 3.33
C LEU A 21 -1.54 2.25 4.80
N ALA A 22 -0.89 1.52 5.69
CA ALA A 22 -1.28 1.46 7.10
C ALA A 22 -0.79 2.64 7.93
N LYS A 23 0.36 3.21 7.57
CA LYS A 23 1.02 4.30 8.31
C LYS A 23 1.26 3.97 9.77
N ASN A 24 1.38 2.69 10.06
CA ASN A 24 1.63 2.15 11.39
C ASN A 24 2.46 0.90 11.23
N ARG A 25 3.59 0.86 11.92
CA ARG A 25 4.55 -0.24 11.77
C ARG A 25 3.98 -1.59 12.18
N GLU A 26 3.27 -1.64 13.30
CA GLU A 26 2.69 -2.89 13.81
C GLU A 26 1.65 -3.47 12.86
N ILE A 27 0.77 -2.62 12.36
CA ILE A 27 -0.27 -3.03 11.39
C ILE A 27 0.39 -3.49 10.08
N ALA A 28 1.39 -2.75 9.61
CA ALA A 28 2.10 -3.09 8.37
C ALA A 28 2.81 -4.43 8.48
N GLU A 29 3.49 -4.69 9.60
CA GLU A 29 4.17 -5.96 9.84
C GLU A 29 3.18 -7.11 9.88
N GLU A 30 2.06 -6.94 10.57
CA GLU A 30 1.01 -7.95 10.65
C GLU A 30 0.43 -8.27 9.27
N ILE A 31 0.08 -7.23 8.51
CA ILE A 31 -0.47 -7.41 7.16
C ILE A 31 0.55 -8.08 6.25
N THR A 32 1.82 -7.68 6.34
CA THR A 32 2.87 -8.28 5.53
C THR A 32 3.03 -9.77 5.82
N GLN A 33 3.11 -10.13 7.09
CA GLN A 33 3.23 -11.54 7.49
C GLN A 33 2.02 -12.34 7.04
N ASN A 34 0.83 -11.81 7.25
CA ASN A 34 -0.41 -12.47 6.84
C ASN A 34 -0.52 -12.60 5.32
N THR A 35 0.04 -11.63 4.58
CA THR A 35 0.11 -11.70 3.12
C THR A 35 0.91 -12.92 2.65
N PHE A 36 2.10 -13.10 3.20
CA PHE A 36 2.95 -14.25 2.84
C PHE A 36 2.35 -15.57 3.31
N TYR A 37 1.78 -15.59 4.49
CA TYR A 37 1.10 -16.79 4.99
C TYR A 37 -0.06 -17.18 4.09
N LYS A 38 -0.90 -16.22 3.74
CA LYS A 38 -2.05 -16.47 2.87
C LYS A 38 -1.61 -16.91 1.48
N ALA A 39 -0.55 -16.30 0.95
CA ALA A 39 -0.02 -16.66 -0.37
C ALA A 39 0.39 -18.12 -0.41
N VAL A 40 1.11 -18.59 0.61
CA VAL A 40 1.56 -19.99 0.67
C VAL A 40 0.38 -20.93 0.90
N SER A 41 -0.57 -20.54 1.74
CA SER A 41 -1.74 -21.37 2.05
C SER A 41 -2.71 -21.49 0.88
N THR A 42 -2.67 -20.54 -0.06
CA THR A 42 -3.60 -20.50 -1.20
C THR A 42 -2.89 -20.58 -2.55
N THR A 43 -1.76 -21.29 -2.58
CA THR A 43 -0.99 -21.46 -3.83
C THR A 43 -1.81 -22.04 -4.97
N SER A 44 -2.80 -22.88 -4.66
CA SER A 44 -3.69 -23.44 -5.68
C SER A 44 -4.53 -22.37 -6.39
N GLN A 45 -4.68 -21.20 -5.77
CA GLN A 45 -5.43 -20.08 -6.35
C GLN A 45 -4.56 -19.19 -7.22
N PHE A 46 -3.24 -19.35 -7.15
CA PHE A 46 -2.30 -18.64 -8.02
C PHE A 46 -2.32 -19.29 -9.40
N LYS A 47 -2.98 -18.66 -10.35
CA LYS A 47 -3.22 -19.21 -11.69
C LYS A 47 -2.18 -18.77 -12.71
N GLY A 48 -1.12 -18.09 -12.29
CA GLY A 48 -0.09 -17.60 -13.20
C GLY A 48 -0.53 -16.47 -14.11
N LYS A 49 -1.69 -15.85 -13.84
CA LYS A 49 -2.21 -14.73 -14.63
C LYS A 49 -1.49 -13.41 -14.35
N SER A 50 -0.79 -13.34 -13.23
CA SER A 50 0.03 -12.21 -12.85
C SER A 50 1.31 -12.76 -12.23
N ASP A 51 2.35 -11.93 -12.13
CA ASP A 51 3.55 -12.37 -11.44
C ASP A 51 3.32 -12.44 -9.92
N GLU A 52 4.29 -13.02 -9.24
CA GLU A 52 4.20 -13.25 -7.79
C GLU A 52 4.05 -11.96 -7.00
N LEU A 53 4.80 -10.91 -7.35
CA LEU A 53 4.74 -9.63 -6.64
C LEU A 53 3.37 -8.97 -6.79
N THR A 54 2.80 -8.97 -7.99
CA THR A 54 1.47 -8.44 -8.24
C THR A 54 0.43 -9.17 -7.40
N TRP A 55 0.55 -10.49 -7.35
CA TRP A 55 -0.37 -11.32 -6.57
C TRP A 55 -0.24 -11.01 -5.07
N LEU A 56 0.99 -10.91 -4.57
CA LEU A 56 1.24 -10.56 -3.16
C LEU A 56 0.67 -9.18 -2.80
N CYS A 57 0.88 -8.20 -3.65
CA CYS A 57 0.34 -6.86 -3.42
C CYS A 57 -1.20 -6.86 -3.45
N SER A 58 -1.82 -7.66 -4.29
CA SER A 58 -3.27 -7.83 -4.30
C SER A 58 -3.79 -8.41 -2.98
N ILE A 59 -3.09 -9.42 -2.46
CA ILE A 59 -3.43 -10.00 -1.16
C ILE A 59 -3.28 -8.95 -0.05
N ALA A 60 -2.17 -8.24 -0.05
CA ALA A 60 -1.89 -7.20 0.96
C ALA A 60 -2.95 -6.09 0.93
N LYS A 61 -3.33 -5.66 -0.26
CA LYS A 61 -4.37 -4.64 -0.45
C LYS A 61 -5.70 -5.10 0.18
N ASN A 62 -6.10 -6.33 -0.12
CA ASN A 62 -7.36 -6.88 0.39
C ASN A 62 -7.31 -7.06 1.91
N LEU A 63 -6.20 -7.55 2.45
CA LEU A 63 -6.02 -7.69 3.90
C LEU A 63 -6.06 -6.33 4.60
N TYR A 64 -5.45 -5.31 4.00
CA TYR A 64 -5.48 -3.96 4.55
C TYR A 64 -6.91 -3.42 4.62
N HIS A 65 -7.67 -3.56 3.54
CA HIS A 65 -9.06 -3.07 3.52
C HIS A 65 -9.94 -3.84 4.50
N ASP A 66 -9.74 -5.15 4.63
CA ASP A 66 -10.47 -5.96 5.61
C ASP A 66 -10.15 -5.53 7.04
N GLU A 67 -8.88 -5.27 7.33
CA GLU A 67 -8.44 -4.80 8.64
C GLU A 67 -9.04 -3.44 8.98
N MET A 68 -9.05 -2.52 8.02
CA MET A 68 -9.61 -1.19 8.23
C MET A 68 -11.12 -1.24 8.46
N ARG A 69 -11.84 -2.09 7.73
CA ARG A 69 -13.28 -2.29 7.96
C ARG A 69 -13.56 -2.88 9.34
N SER A 70 -12.73 -3.83 9.78
CA SER A 70 -12.84 -4.44 11.10
C SER A 70 -12.62 -3.40 12.20
N ARG A 71 -11.60 -2.56 12.07
CA ARG A 71 -11.30 -1.49 13.03
C ARG A 71 -12.39 -0.44 13.05
N GLN A 72 -12.96 -0.11 11.90
CA GLN A 72 -14.08 0.84 11.83
C GLN A 72 -15.31 0.32 12.58
N ARG A 73 -15.63 -0.96 12.45
CA ARG A 73 -16.75 -1.57 13.17
C ARG A 73 -16.53 -1.55 14.68
N VAL A 74 -15.31 -1.81 15.12
CA VAL A 74 -14.97 -1.75 16.56
C VAL A 74 -15.07 -0.31 17.08
N ALA A 75 -14.60 0.66 16.30
CA ALA A 75 -14.68 2.06 16.66
C ALA A 75 -16.13 2.55 16.76
N ASP A 76 -17.00 2.07 15.88
CA ASP A 76 -18.43 2.41 15.90
C ASP A 76 -19.16 1.83 17.11
N VAL A 77 -18.68 0.69 17.63
CA VAL A 77 -19.28 0.01 18.79
C VAL A 77 -18.70 0.54 20.11
N SER A 78 -17.40 0.84 20.13
CA SER A 78 -16.74 1.43 21.30
C SER A 78 -16.49 2.91 21.04
N GLU A 79 -16.91 3.79 21.93
CA GLU A 79 -16.63 5.22 21.81
C GLU A 79 -15.15 5.56 22.02
N ILE A 80 -14.29 4.53 22.03
CA ILE A 80 -12.85 4.69 22.22
C ILE A 80 -12.21 4.82 20.84
N ASN A 81 -11.87 6.05 20.48
CA ASN A 81 -11.13 6.37 19.27
C ASN A 81 -9.63 6.08 19.43
N ASP A 82 -9.27 4.85 19.81
CA ASP A 82 -7.87 4.43 19.83
C ASP A 82 -7.48 3.87 18.47
N LEU A 83 -7.58 4.72 17.45
CA LEU A 83 -6.89 4.44 16.20
C LEU A 83 -5.40 4.55 16.50
N PRO A 84 -4.58 3.56 16.10
CA PRO A 84 -3.14 3.66 16.28
C PRO A 84 -2.65 4.97 15.69
N SER A 85 -1.99 5.76 16.50
CA SER A 85 -1.49 7.04 16.04
C SER A 85 -0.47 6.83 14.92
N ASN A 86 -0.49 7.70 13.94
CA ASN A 86 0.48 7.70 12.85
C ASN A 86 1.90 8.08 13.32
N GLU A 87 2.05 8.34 14.61
CA GLU A 87 3.32 8.82 15.18
C GLU A 87 4.50 7.90 14.90
N ASN A 88 4.29 6.56 14.91
CA ASN A 88 5.38 5.61 14.71
C ASN A 88 5.94 5.63 13.29
N VAL A 89 5.09 5.84 12.29
CA VAL A 89 5.56 5.93 10.90
C VAL A 89 6.22 7.28 10.67
N GLU A 90 5.65 8.33 11.21
CA GLU A 90 6.21 9.68 11.13
C GLU A 90 7.62 9.71 11.70
N ASN A 91 7.84 9.08 12.85
CA ASN A 91 9.15 9.03 13.49
C ASN A 91 10.16 8.13 12.76
N SER A 92 9.71 7.08 12.08
CA SER A 92 10.60 6.14 11.40
C SER A 92 10.98 6.59 9.98
N VAL A 93 10.16 7.43 9.35
CA VAL A 93 10.38 7.94 7.99
C VAL A 93 10.94 9.37 8.02
N ALA A 94 10.88 10.03 9.15
CA ALA A 94 11.14 11.46 9.30
C ALA A 94 12.62 11.85 9.33
N ASP A 95 13.51 11.06 8.73
CA ASP A 95 14.89 11.47 8.51
C ASP A 95 14.98 12.56 7.43
N SER A 96 13.85 12.86 6.74
CA SER A 96 13.78 14.01 5.86
C SER A 96 12.37 14.61 5.93
N ASP A 97 12.31 15.95 6.05
CA ASP A 97 11.07 16.71 6.04
C ASP A 97 10.30 16.48 4.74
N MET A 98 11.00 16.20 3.65
CA MET A 98 10.41 15.94 2.34
C MET A 98 9.63 14.63 2.34
N ALA A 99 10.19 13.55 2.92
CA ALA A 99 9.51 12.25 3.02
C ALA A 99 8.24 12.36 3.87
N PHE A 100 8.34 13.09 4.97
CA PHE A 100 7.16 13.34 5.83
C PHE A 100 6.08 14.09 5.07
N LEU A 101 6.45 15.11 4.33
CA LEU A 101 5.51 15.92 3.55
C LEU A 101 4.81 15.08 2.47
N ILE A 102 5.54 14.20 1.80
CA ILE A 102 4.97 13.28 0.81
C ILE A 102 3.92 12.38 1.44
N HIS A 103 4.19 11.82 2.62
CA HIS A 103 3.23 10.98 3.31
C HIS A 103 1.98 11.75 3.72
N LEU A 104 2.11 12.99 4.16
CA LEU A 104 0.97 13.85 4.49
C LEU A 104 0.10 14.13 3.27
N VAL A 105 0.74 14.47 2.15
CA VAL A 105 0.03 14.74 0.91
C VAL A 105 -0.67 13.49 0.39
N LEU A 106 0.03 12.33 0.43
CA LEU A 106 -0.56 11.05 0.03
C LEU A 106 -1.79 10.70 0.83
N HIS A 107 -1.77 10.97 2.13
CA HIS A 107 -2.92 10.67 2.99
C HIS A 107 -4.19 11.37 2.52
N ARG A 108 -4.05 12.55 1.94
CA ARG A 108 -5.17 13.37 1.47
C ARG A 108 -5.49 13.20 -0.02
N LEU A 109 -4.67 12.41 -0.70
CA LEU A 109 -4.88 12.18 -2.13
C LEU A 109 -6.08 11.25 -2.33
N GLU A 110 -6.92 11.60 -3.29
CA GLU A 110 -8.13 10.82 -3.61
C GLU A 110 -7.80 9.57 -4.40
N GLU A 111 -8.70 8.59 -4.32
CA GLU A 111 -8.60 7.38 -5.12
C GLU A 111 -9.08 7.65 -6.56
N PRO A 112 -8.56 6.97 -7.58
CA PRO A 112 -7.57 5.89 -7.52
C PRO A 112 -6.12 6.35 -7.53
N TYR A 113 -5.87 7.64 -7.51
CA TYR A 113 -4.53 8.24 -7.61
C TYR A 113 -3.61 7.79 -6.49
N LYS A 114 -4.13 7.78 -5.27
CA LYS A 114 -3.37 7.38 -4.09
C LYS A 114 -2.89 5.94 -4.21
N GLU A 115 -3.78 5.03 -4.52
CA GLU A 115 -3.46 3.60 -4.58
C GLU A 115 -2.52 3.27 -5.73
N VAL A 116 -2.73 3.86 -6.89
CA VAL A 116 -1.84 3.69 -8.06
C VAL A 116 -0.43 4.20 -7.72
N PHE A 117 -0.34 5.36 -7.08
CA PHE A 117 0.95 5.91 -6.68
C PHE A 117 1.65 5.00 -5.68
N GLN A 118 0.94 4.50 -4.68
CA GLN A 118 1.51 3.61 -3.66
C GLN A 118 2.03 2.31 -4.27
N LEU A 119 1.29 1.71 -5.19
CA LEU A 119 1.71 0.49 -5.86
C LEU A 119 2.96 0.72 -6.72
N ARG A 120 3.01 1.83 -7.42
CA ARG A 120 4.14 2.15 -8.29
C ARG A 120 5.41 2.48 -7.52
N VAL A 121 5.31 3.35 -6.52
CA VAL A 121 6.48 3.88 -5.82
C VAL A 121 6.94 2.94 -4.70
N PHE A 122 6.02 2.47 -3.87
CA PHE A 122 6.38 1.64 -2.73
C PHE A 122 6.36 0.15 -3.06
N GLY A 123 5.39 -0.29 -3.86
CA GLY A 123 5.31 -1.68 -4.30
C GLY A 123 6.24 -2.01 -5.46
N GLU A 124 6.77 -1.00 -6.13
CA GLU A 124 7.66 -1.13 -7.28
C GLU A 124 7.04 -1.92 -8.44
N LEU A 125 5.73 -1.80 -8.62
CA LEU A 125 5.03 -2.49 -9.70
C LEU A 125 5.12 -1.71 -11.00
N SER A 126 5.13 -2.45 -12.12
CA SER A 126 5.02 -1.86 -13.45
C SER A 126 3.58 -1.39 -13.70
N PHE A 127 3.38 -0.56 -14.72
CA PHE A 127 2.04 -0.11 -15.08
C PHE A 127 1.16 -1.29 -15.53
N SER A 128 1.74 -2.27 -16.18
CA SER A 128 1.02 -3.49 -16.57
C SER A 128 0.52 -4.25 -15.34
N GLN A 129 1.36 -4.38 -14.31
CA GLN A 129 1.01 -5.04 -13.05
C GLN A 129 -0.09 -4.28 -12.30
N ILE A 130 0.03 -2.96 -12.24
CA ILE A 130 -0.98 -2.10 -11.61
C ILE A 130 -2.31 -2.23 -12.34
N ALA A 131 -2.28 -2.18 -13.66
CA ALA A 131 -3.47 -2.35 -14.49
C ALA A 131 -4.18 -3.67 -14.19
N ALA A 132 -3.42 -4.75 -14.01
CA ALA A 132 -3.98 -6.06 -13.69
C ALA A 132 -4.73 -6.05 -12.34
N ILE A 133 -4.20 -5.33 -11.35
CA ILE A 133 -4.84 -5.23 -10.02
C ILE A 133 -6.19 -4.51 -10.13
N PHE A 134 -6.27 -3.46 -10.95
CA PHE A 134 -7.48 -2.65 -11.07
C PHE A 134 -8.43 -3.14 -12.16
N GLY A 135 -8.02 -4.13 -12.96
CA GLY A 135 -8.82 -4.57 -14.10
C GLY A 135 -8.93 -3.50 -15.17
N LYS A 136 -7.88 -2.73 -15.37
CA LYS A 136 -7.81 -1.63 -16.33
C LYS A 136 -6.70 -1.87 -17.34
N THR A 137 -6.50 -0.91 -18.25
CA THR A 137 -5.44 -0.99 -19.25
C THR A 137 -4.14 -0.42 -18.71
N GLU A 138 -3.02 -0.81 -19.32
CA GLU A 138 -1.72 -0.25 -18.98
C GLU A 138 -1.70 1.27 -19.20
N SER A 139 -2.33 1.76 -20.27
CA SER A 139 -2.44 3.18 -20.53
C SER A 139 -3.17 3.91 -19.41
N TRP A 140 -4.25 3.32 -18.90
CA TRP A 140 -4.96 3.88 -17.77
C TRP A 140 -4.05 4.03 -16.54
N ALA A 141 -3.27 2.99 -16.24
CA ALA A 141 -2.36 3.01 -15.10
C ALA A 141 -1.30 4.10 -15.24
N ARG A 142 -0.73 4.22 -16.43
CA ARG A 142 0.29 5.23 -16.73
C ARG A 142 -0.26 6.66 -16.60
N VAL A 143 -1.42 6.91 -17.17
CA VAL A 143 -2.06 8.22 -17.10
C VAL A 143 -2.47 8.56 -15.66
N THR A 144 -3.03 7.58 -14.95
CA THR A 144 -3.46 7.77 -13.57
C THR A 144 -2.27 8.09 -12.66
N TYR A 145 -1.16 7.37 -12.84
CA TYR A 145 0.06 7.63 -12.08
C TYR A 145 0.60 9.03 -12.37
N HIS A 146 0.64 9.42 -13.63
CA HIS A 146 1.13 10.74 -14.03
C HIS A 146 0.29 11.85 -13.40
N ARG A 147 -1.03 11.70 -13.42
CA ARG A 147 -1.95 12.65 -12.77
C ARG A 147 -1.75 12.69 -11.27
N ALA A 148 -1.50 11.52 -10.66
CA ALA A 148 -1.21 11.45 -9.23
C ALA A 148 0.04 12.25 -8.87
N LYS A 149 1.11 12.11 -9.67
CA LYS A 149 2.35 12.87 -9.47
C LYS A 149 2.10 14.37 -9.55
N LEU A 150 1.32 14.82 -10.54
CA LEU A 150 1.00 16.25 -10.70
C LEU A 150 0.23 16.77 -9.49
N LYS A 151 -0.75 16.01 -9.02
CA LYS A 151 -1.55 16.40 -7.85
C LYS A 151 -0.71 16.50 -6.59
N ILE A 152 0.22 15.56 -6.40
CA ILE A 152 1.13 15.58 -5.25
C ILE A 152 2.03 16.79 -5.31
N GLN A 153 2.60 17.07 -6.49
CA GLN A 153 3.49 18.20 -6.68
C GLN A 153 2.79 19.53 -6.43
N GLU A 154 1.58 19.70 -6.93
CA GLU A 154 0.77 20.89 -6.69
C GLU A 154 0.54 21.14 -5.20
N ARG A 155 0.18 20.10 -4.46
CA ARG A 155 -0.06 20.21 -3.03
C ARG A 155 1.22 20.47 -2.23
N MET A 156 2.34 19.92 -2.67
CA MET A 156 3.62 20.19 -2.06
C MET A 156 4.06 21.64 -2.28
N ASP A 157 3.83 22.17 -3.49
CA ASP A 157 4.14 23.55 -3.81
C ASP A 157 3.29 24.52 -2.98
N GLU A 158 2.02 24.21 -2.78
CA GLU A 158 1.14 25.01 -1.91
C GLU A 158 1.63 25.10 -0.47
N LYS A 159 2.23 24.01 0.05
CA LYS A 159 2.72 23.97 1.42
C LYS A 159 4.06 24.65 1.59
N HIS A 160 4.81 24.91 0.51
CA HIS A 160 6.09 25.61 0.55
C HIS A 160 5.94 27.13 0.39
N GLU A 161 4.75 27.58 0.06
CA GLU A 161 4.41 29.01 0.05
C GLU A 161 3.96 29.45 1.47
#